data_7a84253092eccaad52ec7136d9a01178
#
_entry.id   7a84253092eccaad52ec7136d9a01178
#
_cell.length_a   1.000
_cell.length_b   1.000
_cell.length_c   1.000
_cell.angle_alpha   90.00
_cell.angle_beta   90.00
_cell.angle_gamma   90.00
#
_symmetry.space_group_name_H-M   'P 1'
#
loop_
_entity.id
_entity.type
_entity.pdbx_description
1 polymer ?
#
loop_
_entity_poly.entity_id
_entity_poly.type
_entity_poly.pdbx_seq_one_letter_code
_entity_poly.pdbx_strand_id
1 'polypeptide(L)'
;MILAYWLSAFSYIAGIGLNVTSGWLITMASFMPPVLTLSVAVVMVRFFGISRSVTRYLERIVSHKSVFAKLAALRSDLYRRIISNPKKVLIAGSGGKLIKQVVDDVERAQEYELRVTLPGATALISSNAAILLAFWLQPAIGLLWLVLTLLLNLVIPKVALKKMKAITREIEELESEYADQVRASVHGALEAELYGYIDEVTSRSRVLETALRVRERKLLVVIRNFQLGINLLMAATLIATFIYASTHSLPPVQVAMLTFLALTGLEATLAWYPNLFNSGKLIVAKEKLAQIPAEKMNDGVAIEFGDVVATNYSAYWNTPFIKPISFKLKRGDALVLRGASGAGKTTSAMGILGLIRYSGSLTINGVEVHQIANLNNLVTGALQNGHIFNTSLREN
;
A
#
# COMPACT_ATOMS: atom_id res chain seq x y z
N MET A 1 8.98 14.40 6.23
CA MET A 1 9.20 13.85 4.88
C MET A 1 9.99 14.77 3.94
N ILE A 2 9.68 16.08 3.81
CA ILE A 2 10.42 16.99 2.89
C ILE A 2 11.93 16.92 3.12
N LEU A 3 12.38 16.98 4.38
CA LEU A 3 13.81 16.85 4.72
C LEU A 3 14.41 15.50 4.25
N ALA A 4 13.65 14.40 4.33
CA ALA A 4 14.12 13.10 3.86
C ALA A 4 14.37 13.08 2.34
N TYR A 5 13.51 13.74 1.54
CA TYR A 5 13.71 13.87 0.10
C TYR A 5 15.00 14.62 -0.25
N TRP A 6 15.26 15.73 0.43
CA TRP A 6 16.49 16.51 0.21
C TRP A 6 17.75 15.76 0.66
N LEU A 7 17.72 15.11 1.81
CA LEU A 7 18.85 14.30 2.29
C LEU A 7 19.15 13.12 1.36
N SER A 8 18.11 12.44 0.87
CA SER A 8 18.24 11.35 -0.09
C SER A 8 18.84 11.85 -1.41
N ALA A 9 18.28 12.91 -1.99
CA ALA A 9 18.77 13.48 -3.23
C ALA A 9 20.24 13.96 -3.10
N PHE A 10 20.56 14.65 -2.01
CA PHE A 10 21.91 15.12 -1.75
C PHE A 10 22.92 13.97 -1.60
N SER A 11 22.53 12.85 -0.96
CA SER A 11 23.37 11.65 -0.85
C SER A 11 23.78 11.10 -2.23
N TYR A 12 22.84 11.02 -3.19
CA TYR A 12 23.13 10.55 -4.54
C TYR A 12 23.92 11.59 -5.35
N ILE A 13 23.61 12.88 -5.21
CA ILE A 13 24.37 13.98 -5.85
C ILE A 13 25.81 13.97 -5.33
N ALA A 14 26.03 13.78 -4.03
CA ALA A 14 27.36 13.62 -3.45
C ALA A 14 28.07 12.37 -4.02
N GLY A 15 27.35 11.28 -4.28
CA GLY A 15 27.88 10.10 -4.96
C GLY A 15 28.34 10.40 -6.39
N ILE A 16 27.56 11.16 -7.15
CA ILE A 16 27.93 11.63 -8.50
C ILE A 16 29.17 12.52 -8.41
N GLY A 17 29.17 13.51 -7.51
CA GLY A 17 30.32 14.39 -7.28
C GLY A 17 31.59 13.63 -6.91
N LEU A 18 31.48 12.64 -6.02
CA LEU A 18 32.58 11.77 -5.64
C LEU A 18 33.20 11.08 -6.85
N ASN A 19 32.39 10.41 -7.66
CA ASN A 19 32.88 9.61 -8.78
C ASN A 19 33.44 10.49 -9.93
N VAL A 20 32.75 11.57 -10.29
CA VAL A 20 33.22 12.48 -11.33
C VAL A 20 34.52 13.19 -10.92
N THR A 21 34.61 13.63 -9.65
CA THR A 21 35.87 14.23 -9.13
C THR A 21 36.99 13.20 -9.06
N SER A 22 36.68 11.94 -8.73
CA SER A 22 37.67 10.86 -8.75
C SER A 22 38.16 10.56 -10.16
N GLY A 23 37.29 10.55 -11.16
CA GLY A 23 37.68 10.42 -12.56
C GLY A 23 38.58 11.55 -13.02
N TRP A 24 38.26 12.79 -12.66
CA TRP A 24 39.13 13.97 -12.91
C TRP A 24 40.49 13.80 -12.21
N LEU A 25 40.49 13.44 -10.93
CA LEU A 25 41.70 13.31 -10.12
C LEU A 25 42.65 12.23 -10.67
N ILE A 26 42.13 11.06 -11.00
CA ILE A 26 42.92 9.93 -11.52
C ILE A 26 43.56 10.32 -12.87
N THR A 27 42.79 10.92 -13.75
CA THR A 27 43.30 11.33 -15.07
C THR A 27 44.29 12.47 -14.99
N MET A 28 44.00 13.48 -14.15
CA MET A 28 44.95 14.58 -13.93
C MET A 28 46.27 14.11 -13.29
N ALA A 29 46.18 13.19 -12.36
CA ALA A 29 47.38 12.62 -11.71
C ALA A 29 48.31 11.90 -12.72
N SER A 30 47.79 11.31 -13.78
CA SER A 30 48.57 10.65 -14.82
C SER A 30 49.48 11.62 -15.63
N PHE A 31 49.13 12.92 -15.64
CA PHE A 31 49.99 13.97 -16.24
C PHE A 31 51.10 14.47 -15.32
N MET A 32 51.25 13.88 -14.11
CA MET A 32 52.25 14.25 -13.12
C MET A 32 52.34 15.76 -12.78
N PRO A 33 51.23 16.45 -12.52
CA PRO A 33 51.25 17.85 -12.16
C PRO A 33 51.81 18.05 -10.75
N PRO A 34 52.23 19.27 -10.35
CA PRO A 34 52.58 19.56 -8.97
C PRO A 34 51.48 19.13 -7.99
N VAL A 35 51.82 18.48 -6.86
CA VAL A 35 50.91 17.91 -5.89
C VAL A 35 49.86 18.93 -5.38
N LEU A 36 50.25 20.20 -5.27
CA LEU A 36 49.36 21.27 -4.84
C LEU A 36 48.12 21.47 -5.78
N THR A 37 48.28 21.20 -7.09
CA THR A 37 47.14 21.32 -8.04
C THR A 37 46.09 20.25 -7.82
N LEU A 38 46.45 19.10 -7.25
CA LEU A 38 45.52 18.01 -6.97
C LEU A 38 44.87 18.11 -5.58
N SER A 39 45.40 18.96 -4.70
CA SER A 39 45.00 18.99 -3.26
C SER A 39 43.51 19.33 -3.11
N VAL A 40 42.99 20.25 -3.89
CA VAL A 40 41.55 20.63 -3.88
C VAL A 40 40.68 19.43 -4.26
N ALA A 41 41.02 18.68 -5.29
CA ALA A 41 40.26 17.52 -5.73
C ALA A 41 40.32 16.39 -4.69
N VAL A 42 41.46 16.19 -4.04
CA VAL A 42 41.56 15.22 -2.93
C VAL A 42 40.65 15.58 -1.76
N VAL A 43 40.58 16.88 -1.41
CA VAL A 43 39.64 17.36 -0.37
C VAL A 43 38.19 17.16 -0.80
N MET A 44 37.86 17.47 -2.06
CA MET A 44 36.50 17.28 -2.60
C MET A 44 36.07 15.80 -2.60
N VAL A 45 36.94 14.88 -2.98
CA VAL A 45 36.67 13.43 -2.92
C VAL A 45 36.35 13.00 -1.48
N ARG A 46 37.14 13.47 -0.50
CA ARG A 46 36.86 13.19 0.94
C ARG A 46 35.53 13.80 1.39
N PHE A 47 35.29 15.06 1.02
CA PHE A 47 34.06 15.75 1.35
C PHE A 47 32.82 15.02 0.81
N PHE A 48 32.82 14.67 -0.46
CA PHE A 48 31.70 13.94 -1.07
C PHE A 48 31.52 12.53 -0.47
N GLY A 49 32.60 11.82 -0.19
CA GLY A 49 32.56 10.49 0.42
C GLY A 49 31.94 10.50 1.81
N ILE A 50 32.37 11.46 2.67
CA ILE A 50 31.81 11.62 4.01
C ILE A 50 30.34 12.09 3.93
N SER A 51 30.08 13.11 3.09
CA SER A 51 28.73 13.68 2.90
C SER A 51 27.73 12.63 2.44
N ARG A 52 28.08 11.77 1.47
CA ARG A 52 27.24 10.68 0.98
C ARG A 52 26.82 9.74 2.13
N SER A 53 27.77 9.33 2.95
CA SER A 53 27.52 8.39 4.04
C SER A 53 26.68 8.99 5.16
N VAL A 54 27.03 10.20 5.59
CA VAL A 54 26.33 10.93 6.66
C VAL A 54 24.90 11.25 6.26
N THR A 55 24.69 11.81 5.05
CA THR A 55 23.35 12.19 4.60
C THR A 55 22.48 10.97 4.36
N ARG A 56 23.03 9.84 3.90
CA ARG A 56 22.27 8.58 3.76
C ARG A 56 21.82 8.03 5.10
N TYR A 57 22.66 8.13 6.12
CA TYR A 57 22.29 7.74 7.48
C TYR A 57 21.19 8.65 8.07
N LEU A 58 21.35 9.97 7.95
CA LEU A 58 20.36 10.94 8.41
C LEU A 58 19.02 10.79 7.68
N GLU A 59 19.07 10.57 6.36
CA GLU A 59 17.86 10.29 5.57
C GLU A 59 17.10 9.10 6.15
N ARG A 60 17.80 7.99 6.42
CA ARG A 60 17.16 6.78 6.96
C ARG A 60 16.49 7.03 8.31
N ILE A 61 17.11 7.78 9.20
CA ILE A 61 16.53 8.14 10.51
C ILE A 61 15.27 8.99 10.30
N VAL A 62 15.36 10.04 9.47
CA VAL A 62 14.27 11.00 9.28
C VAL A 62 13.09 10.34 8.54
N SER A 63 13.36 9.55 7.51
CA SER A 63 12.33 8.85 6.72
C SER A 63 11.58 7.84 7.58
N HIS A 64 12.29 6.97 8.31
CA HIS A 64 11.66 5.98 9.19
C HIS A 64 10.86 6.63 10.32
N LYS A 65 11.40 7.64 11.01
CA LYS A 65 10.65 8.37 12.05
C LYS A 65 9.35 8.95 11.51
N SER A 66 9.40 9.57 10.33
CA SER A 66 8.21 10.16 9.70
C SER A 66 7.18 9.10 9.32
N VAL A 67 7.63 7.94 8.81
CA VAL A 67 6.74 6.86 8.39
C VAL A 67 6.09 6.19 9.59
N PHE A 68 6.82 5.89 10.65
CA PHE A 68 6.21 5.31 11.86
C PHE A 68 5.17 6.23 12.50
N ALA A 69 5.42 7.55 12.51
CA ALA A 69 4.42 8.51 12.99
C ALA A 69 3.14 8.50 12.15
N LYS A 70 3.26 8.44 10.82
CA LYS A 70 2.11 8.32 9.92
C LYS A 70 1.40 6.98 10.08
N LEU A 71 2.13 5.88 10.28
CA LEU A 71 1.58 4.55 10.50
C LEU A 71 0.69 4.53 11.74
N ALA A 72 1.17 5.08 12.84
CA ALA A 72 0.38 5.18 14.08
C ALA A 72 -0.91 5.99 13.88
N ALA A 73 -0.81 7.14 13.18
CA ALA A 73 -1.97 7.98 12.87
C ALA A 73 -2.98 7.25 11.96
N LEU A 74 -2.50 6.57 10.91
CA LEU A 74 -3.35 5.85 9.97
C LEU A 74 -4.05 4.65 10.63
N ARG A 75 -3.35 3.90 11.47
CA ARG A 75 -3.96 2.81 12.26
C ARG A 75 -5.06 3.34 13.20
N SER A 76 -4.81 4.44 13.89
CA SER A 76 -5.80 5.06 14.78
C SER A 76 -7.03 5.55 14.00
N ASP A 77 -6.84 6.19 12.85
CA ASP A 77 -7.93 6.68 12.00
C ASP A 77 -8.76 5.50 11.45
N LEU A 78 -8.11 4.46 10.95
CA LEU A 78 -8.80 3.29 10.43
C LEU A 78 -9.60 2.57 11.54
N TYR A 79 -9.01 2.42 12.72
CA TYR A 79 -9.68 1.83 13.87
C TYR A 79 -10.94 2.63 14.25
N ARG A 80 -10.85 3.96 14.30
CA ARG A 80 -12.01 4.83 14.53
C ARG A 80 -13.09 4.66 13.47
N ARG A 81 -12.73 4.57 12.18
CA ARG A 81 -13.69 4.33 11.07
C ARG A 81 -14.39 2.99 11.18
N ILE A 82 -13.69 1.95 11.62
CA ILE A 82 -14.27 0.61 11.80
C ILE A 82 -15.24 0.61 12.97
N ILE A 83 -14.86 1.20 14.11
CA ILE A 83 -15.73 1.27 15.30
C ILE A 83 -16.96 2.14 15.05
N SER A 84 -16.82 3.24 14.31
CA SER A 84 -17.95 4.11 13.98
C SER A 84 -18.98 3.45 13.06
N ASN A 85 -18.67 2.26 12.50
CA ASN A 85 -19.57 1.56 11.59
C ASN A 85 -19.71 0.06 11.91
N PRO A 86 -20.22 -0.30 13.10
CA PRO A 86 -20.35 -1.70 13.54
C PRO A 86 -21.23 -2.53 12.59
N LYS A 87 -22.17 -1.91 11.89
CA LYS A 87 -23.04 -2.58 10.91
C LYS A 87 -22.23 -3.24 9.77
N LYS A 88 -21.19 -2.57 9.25
CA LYS A 88 -20.32 -3.14 8.20
C LYS A 88 -19.45 -4.28 8.73
N VAL A 89 -19.05 -4.20 10.00
CA VAL A 89 -18.28 -5.27 10.66
C VAL A 89 -19.11 -6.55 10.74
N LEU A 90 -20.37 -6.43 11.12
CA LEU A 90 -21.32 -7.57 11.18
C LEU A 90 -21.60 -8.18 9.80
N ILE A 91 -21.81 -7.34 8.78
CA ILE A 91 -22.10 -7.78 7.41
C ILE A 91 -20.87 -8.43 6.76
N ALA A 92 -19.65 -7.96 7.06
CA ALA A 92 -18.41 -8.48 6.48
C ALA A 92 -18.07 -9.93 6.93
N GLY A 93 -18.79 -10.48 7.92
CA GLY A 93 -18.83 -11.91 8.28
C GLY A 93 -17.53 -12.53 8.79
N SER A 94 -16.39 -11.85 8.71
CA SER A 94 -15.11 -12.40 9.20
C SER A 94 -14.25 -11.32 9.85
N GLY A 95 -14.11 -11.39 11.17
CA GLY A 95 -13.17 -10.56 11.92
C GLY A 95 -11.72 -10.65 11.39
N GLY A 96 -11.34 -11.80 10.85
CA GLY A 96 -10.03 -12.01 10.24
C GLY A 96 -9.72 -11.12 9.02
N LYS A 97 -10.71 -10.85 8.17
CA LYS A 97 -10.55 -9.96 7.02
C LYS A 97 -10.30 -8.50 7.45
N LEU A 98 -11.02 -8.05 8.47
CA LEU A 98 -10.86 -6.71 9.05
C LEU A 98 -9.53 -6.56 9.77
N ILE A 99 -9.10 -7.57 10.54
CA ILE A 99 -7.78 -7.57 11.18
C ILE A 99 -6.68 -7.47 10.11
N LYS A 100 -6.78 -8.24 9.04
CA LYS A 100 -5.83 -8.16 7.91
C LYS A 100 -5.80 -6.75 7.31
N GLN A 101 -6.94 -6.10 7.11
CA GLN A 101 -6.99 -4.73 6.59
C GLN A 101 -6.34 -3.72 7.56
N VAL A 102 -6.59 -3.83 8.85
CA VAL A 102 -6.05 -2.90 9.86
C VAL A 102 -4.56 -3.09 10.07
N VAL A 103 -4.06 -4.31 10.02
CA VAL A 103 -2.65 -4.62 10.32
C VAL A 103 -1.83 -4.62 9.04
N ASP A 104 -2.11 -5.52 8.12
CA ASP A 104 -1.27 -5.78 6.95
C ASP A 104 -1.40 -4.71 5.86
N ASP A 105 -2.63 -4.33 5.49
CA ASP A 105 -2.85 -3.39 4.39
C ASP A 105 -2.42 -1.97 4.76
N VAL A 106 -2.55 -1.58 6.03
CA VAL A 106 -2.06 -0.28 6.54
C VAL A 106 -0.54 -0.22 6.48
N GLU A 107 0.15 -1.29 6.91
CA GLU A 107 1.60 -1.37 6.84
C GLU A 107 2.10 -1.33 5.40
N ARG A 108 1.51 -2.11 4.51
CA ARG A 108 1.82 -2.10 3.08
C ARG A 108 1.58 -0.74 2.42
N ALA A 109 0.45 -0.08 2.72
CA ALA A 109 0.16 1.24 2.17
C ALA A 109 1.20 2.30 2.57
N GLN A 110 1.73 2.19 3.79
CA GLN A 110 2.77 3.06 4.32
C GLN A 110 4.15 2.78 3.70
N GLU A 111 4.47 1.50 3.48
CA GLU A 111 5.71 1.10 2.82
C GLU A 111 5.80 1.66 1.40
N TYR A 112 4.68 1.92 0.73
CA TYR A 112 4.66 2.55 -0.59
C TYR A 112 5.36 3.91 -0.61
N GLU A 113 5.21 4.72 0.43
CA GLU A 113 5.89 6.02 0.52
C GLU A 113 7.41 5.87 0.63
N LEU A 114 7.89 4.92 1.43
CA LEU A 114 9.33 4.66 1.62
C LEU A 114 9.99 3.97 0.43
N ARG A 115 9.29 3.00 -0.17
CA ARG A 115 9.90 2.12 -1.18
C ARG A 115 9.69 2.61 -2.61
N VAL A 116 8.63 3.41 -2.85
CA VAL A 116 8.29 3.85 -4.21
C VAL A 116 8.39 5.37 -4.35
N THR A 117 7.68 6.12 -3.50
CA THR A 117 7.57 7.57 -3.68
C THR A 117 8.88 8.29 -3.36
N LEU A 118 9.49 7.99 -2.21
CA LEU A 118 10.75 8.62 -1.79
C LEU A 118 11.89 8.28 -2.77
N PRO A 119 12.19 7.01 -3.11
CA PRO A 119 13.23 6.70 -4.07
C PRO A 119 12.95 7.24 -5.49
N GLY A 120 11.68 7.25 -5.93
CA GLY A 120 11.29 7.80 -7.23
C GLY A 120 11.54 9.30 -7.34
N ALA A 121 11.19 10.08 -6.32
CA ALA A 121 11.50 11.50 -6.27
C ALA A 121 13.01 11.75 -6.21
N THR A 122 13.73 10.94 -5.43
CA THR A 122 15.19 10.99 -5.36
C THR A 122 15.84 10.69 -6.71
N ALA A 123 15.36 9.67 -7.42
CA ALA A 123 15.82 9.32 -8.77
C ALA A 123 15.63 10.48 -9.76
N LEU A 124 14.48 11.15 -9.70
CA LEU A 124 14.21 12.34 -10.53
C LEU A 124 15.18 13.50 -10.23
N ILE A 125 15.38 13.83 -8.95
CA ILE A 125 16.24 14.96 -8.56
C ILE A 125 17.71 14.67 -8.90
N SER A 126 18.21 13.47 -8.54
CA SER A 126 19.62 13.12 -8.76
C SER A 126 19.95 12.97 -10.26
N SER A 127 19.04 12.37 -11.06
CA SER A 127 19.25 12.24 -12.48
C SER A 127 19.20 13.58 -13.22
N ASN A 128 18.37 14.55 -12.76
CA ASN A 128 18.43 15.92 -13.30
C ASN A 128 19.78 16.59 -12.98
N ALA A 129 20.33 16.40 -11.78
CA ALA A 129 21.67 16.91 -11.47
C ALA A 129 22.75 16.28 -12.38
N ALA A 130 22.64 14.98 -12.67
CA ALA A 130 23.54 14.30 -13.60
C ALA A 130 23.41 14.83 -15.03
N ILE A 131 22.18 15.10 -15.50
CA ILE A 131 21.93 15.70 -16.83
C ILE A 131 22.58 17.08 -16.92
N LEU A 132 22.37 17.95 -15.92
CA LEU A 132 22.96 19.29 -15.88
C LEU A 132 24.48 19.22 -15.95
N LEU A 133 25.10 18.30 -15.22
CA LEU A 133 26.53 18.09 -15.26
C LEU A 133 26.98 17.54 -16.62
N ALA A 134 26.23 16.63 -17.22
CA ALA A 134 26.51 16.11 -18.56
C ALA A 134 26.43 17.21 -19.62
N PHE A 135 25.43 18.09 -19.55
CA PHE A 135 25.31 19.27 -20.45
C PHE A 135 26.47 20.24 -20.28
N TRP A 136 26.91 20.48 -19.05
CA TRP A 136 28.04 21.34 -18.76
C TRP A 136 29.35 20.76 -19.31
N LEU A 137 29.55 19.45 -19.22
CA LEU A 137 30.74 18.78 -19.75
C LEU A 137 30.69 18.67 -21.30
N GLN A 138 29.56 18.22 -21.84
CA GLN A 138 29.33 17.99 -23.27
C GLN A 138 27.83 18.00 -23.60
N PRO A 139 27.36 19.05 -24.33
CA PRO A 139 25.93 19.24 -24.64
C PRO A 139 25.27 18.05 -25.37
N ALA A 140 25.95 17.41 -26.31
CA ALA A 140 25.42 16.27 -27.06
C ALA A 140 25.17 15.06 -26.15
N ILE A 141 26.07 14.80 -25.20
CA ILE A 141 25.91 13.75 -24.21
C ILE A 141 24.78 14.13 -23.23
N GLY A 142 24.69 15.39 -22.83
CA GLY A 142 23.58 15.90 -22.01
C GLY A 142 22.21 15.65 -22.65
N LEU A 143 22.09 15.84 -23.96
CA LEU A 143 20.84 15.53 -24.69
C LEU A 143 20.52 14.04 -24.71
N LEU A 144 21.51 13.18 -24.96
CA LEU A 144 21.35 11.72 -24.88
C LEU A 144 20.83 11.31 -23.49
N TRP A 145 21.42 11.86 -22.43
CA TRP A 145 21.03 11.58 -21.06
C TRP A 145 19.66 12.11 -20.70
N LEU A 146 19.26 13.27 -21.24
CA LEU A 146 17.90 13.78 -21.08
C LEU A 146 16.86 12.82 -21.62
N VAL A 147 17.04 12.34 -22.86
CA VAL A 147 16.14 11.37 -23.50
C VAL A 147 16.08 10.08 -22.70
N LEU A 148 17.24 9.55 -22.29
CA LEU A 148 17.34 8.34 -21.48
C LEU A 148 16.63 8.50 -20.14
N THR A 149 16.83 9.60 -19.44
CA THR A 149 16.23 9.86 -18.14
C THR A 149 14.71 10.01 -18.24
N LEU A 150 14.20 10.68 -19.27
CA LEU A 150 12.76 10.73 -19.55
C LEU A 150 12.18 9.33 -19.77
N LEU A 151 12.87 8.50 -20.55
CA LEU A 151 12.46 7.12 -20.79
C LEU A 151 12.46 6.30 -19.49
N LEU A 152 13.56 6.34 -18.73
CA LEU A 152 13.74 5.58 -17.50
C LEU A 152 12.84 6.06 -16.35
N ASN A 153 12.69 7.36 -16.13
CA ASN A 153 11.96 7.86 -14.98
C ASN A 153 10.47 8.12 -15.21
N LEU A 154 10.01 8.23 -16.47
CA LEU A 154 8.61 8.54 -16.76
C LEU A 154 7.91 7.44 -17.57
N VAL A 155 8.51 6.94 -18.65
CA VAL A 155 7.84 6.00 -19.57
C VAL A 155 7.85 4.59 -19.00
N ILE A 156 9.03 4.06 -18.71
CA ILE A 156 9.19 2.67 -18.23
C ILE A 156 8.43 2.44 -16.93
N PRO A 157 8.48 3.30 -15.89
CA PRO A 157 7.72 3.11 -14.67
C PRO A 157 6.21 3.03 -14.90
N LYS A 158 5.65 3.90 -15.74
CA LYS A 158 4.20 3.89 -16.05
C LYS A 158 3.77 2.58 -16.72
N VAL A 159 4.54 2.11 -17.71
CA VAL A 159 4.26 0.86 -18.42
C VAL A 159 4.42 -0.35 -17.50
N ALA A 160 5.50 -0.38 -16.72
CA ALA A 160 5.78 -1.46 -15.78
C ALA A 160 4.70 -1.56 -14.70
N LEU A 161 4.36 -0.45 -14.04
CA LEU A 161 3.33 -0.40 -13.00
C LEU A 161 1.97 -0.87 -13.54
N LYS A 162 1.57 -0.43 -14.76
CA LYS A 162 0.30 -0.86 -15.36
C LYS A 162 0.24 -2.37 -15.56
N LYS A 163 1.31 -2.98 -16.11
CA LYS A 163 1.39 -4.43 -16.34
C LYS A 163 1.43 -5.21 -15.04
N MET A 164 2.24 -4.79 -14.09
CA MET A 164 2.42 -5.48 -12.82
C MET A 164 1.17 -5.41 -11.95
N LYS A 165 0.50 -4.25 -11.91
CA LYS A 165 -0.74 -4.08 -11.16
C LYS A 165 -1.84 -5.04 -11.60
N ALA A 166 -1.99 -5.26 -12.93
CA ALA A 166 -2.98 -6.21 -13.45
C ALA A 166 -2.70 -7.63 -12.97
N ILE A 167 -1.44 -8.09 -13.10
CA ILE A 167 -1.05 -9.45 -12.69
C ILE A 167 -1.15 -9.59 -11.15
N THR A 168 -0.75 -8.57 -10.39
CA THR A 168 -0.81 -8.60 -8.93
C THR A 168 -2.25 -8.70 -8.41
N ARG A 169 -3.22 -8.05 -9.06
CA ARG A 169 -4.63 -8.21 -8.70
C ARG A 169 -5.11 -9.65 -8.87
N GLU A 170 -4.79 -10.29 -10.01
CA GLU A 170 -5.11 -11.70 -10.24
C GLU A 170 -4.47 -12.60 -9.16
N ILE A 171 -3.23 -12.31 -8.75
CA ILE A 171 -2.54 -13.04 -7.68
C ILE A 171 -3.25 -12.83 -6.33
N GLU A 172 -3.59 -11.61 -5.96
CA GLU A 172 -4.28 -11.29 -4.69
C GLU A 172 -5.66 -11.96 -4.59
N GLU A 173 -6.40 -12.05 -5.70
CA GLU A 173 -7.68 -12.75 -5.77
C GLU A 173 -7.50 -14.25 -5.54
N LEU A 174 -6.53 -14.88 -6.24
CA LEU A 174 -6.19 -16.30 -6.08
C LEU A 174 -5.62 -16.60 -4.68
N GLU A 175 -4.77 -15.73 -4.11
CA GLU A 175 -4.27 -15.86 -2.74
C GLU A 175 -5.43 -15.85 -1.72
N SER A 176 -6.44 -14.99 -1.93
CA SER A 176 -7.61 -14.91 -1.06
C SER A 176 -8.45 -16.18 -1.16
N GLU A 177 -8.70 -16.66 -2.38
CA GLU A 177 -9.47 -17.89 -2.63
C GLU A 177 -8.74 -19.13 -2.06
N TYR A 178 -7.43 -19.21 -2.26
CA TYR A 178 -6.61 -20.28 -1.70
C TYR A 178 -6.61 -20.26 -0.17
N ALA A 179 -6.48 -19.09 0.44
CA ALA A 179 -6.53 -18.94 1.90
C ALA A 179 -7.91 -19.34 2.48
N ASP A 180 -9.00 -18.99 1.79
CA ASP A 180 -10.36 -19.39 2.20
C ASP A 180 -10.56 -20.90 2.04
N GLN A 181 -10.06 -21.51 0.96
CA GLN A 181 -10.08 -22.97 0.76
C GLN A 181 -9.26 -23.70 1.84
N VAL A 182 -8.05 -23.24 2.16
CA VAL A 182 -7.22 -23.83 3.22
C VAL A 182 -7.92 -23.71 4.57
N ARG A 183 -8.52 -22.56 4.87
CA ARG A 183 -9.27 -22.36 6.11
C ARG A 183 -10.44 -23.34 6.22
N ALA A 184 -11.23 -23.47 5.15
CA ALA A 184 -12.33 -24.42 5.07
C ALA A 184 -11.84 -25.87 5.26
N SER A 185 -10.71 -26.22 4.63
CA SER A 185 -10.09 -27.54 4.74
C SER A 185 -9.64 -27.86 6.19
N VAL A 186 -9.04 -26.89 6.87
CA VAL A 186 -8.60 -27.06 8.26
C VAL A 186 -9.79 -27.18 9.22
N HIS A 187 -10.82 -26.34 9.06
CA HIS A 187 -12.02 -26.41 9.91
C HIS A 187 -12.86 -27.65 9.65
N GLY A 188 -12.93 -28.13 8.42
CA GLY A 188 -13.67 -29.32 8.02
C GLY A 188 -12.80 -30.60 7.92
N ALA A 189 -11.59 -30.60 8.49
CA ALA A 189 -10.67 -31.74 8.36
C ALA A 189 -11.22 -33.03 8.96
N LEU A 190 -11.91 -32.93 10.11
CA LEU A 190 -12.52 -34.07 10.76
C LEU A 190 -13.66 -34.68 9.93
N GLU A 191 -14.52 -33.84 9.38
CA GLU A 191 -15.61 -34.24 8.49
C GLU A 191 -15.06 -34.83 7.19
N ALA A 192 -13.99 -34.26 6.63
CA ALA A 192 -13.34 -34.74 5.43
C ALA A 192 -12.78 -36.17 5.67
N GLU A 193 -12.18 -36.43 6.82
CA GLU A 193 -11.73 -37.78 7.24
C GLU A 193 -12.88 -38.73 7.41
N LEU A 194 -13.88 -38.33 8.19
CA LEU A 194 -15.03 -39.19 8.53
C LEU A 194 -15.86 -39.62 7.32
N TYR A 195 -16.00 -38.74 6.34
CA TYR A 195 -16.80 -38.96 5.14
C TYR A 195 -15.95 -39.34 3.92
N GLY A 196 -14.62 -39.45 4.04
CA GLY A 196 -13.72 -39.98 3.02
C GLY A 196 -13.48 -39.08 1.80
N TYR A 197 -13.60 -37.73 1.95
CA TYR A 197 -13.35 -36.80 0.83
C TYR A 197 -12.09 -35.91 1.00
N ILE A 198 -11.12 -36.36 1.80
CA ILE A 198 -9.81 -35.67 1.96
C ILE A 198 -9.13 -35.46 0.62
N ASP A 199 -9.14 -36.46 -0.29
CA ASP A 199 -8.49 -36.35 -1.58
C ASP A 199 -9.13 -35.28 -2.45
N GLU A 200 -10.45 -35.10 -2.40
CA GLU A 200 -11.16 -34.06 -3.13
C GLU A 200 -10.77 -32.67 -2.62
N VAL A 201 -10.77 -32.46 -1.29
CA VAL A 201 -10.38 -31.21 -0.64
C VAL A 201 -8.93 -30.86 -0.98
N THR A 202 -8.03 -31.85 -0.94
CA THR A 202 -6.62 -31.68 -1.28
C THR A 202 -6.44 -31.35 -2.76
N SER A 203 -7.18 -32.00 -3.65
CA SER A 203 -7.11 -31.76 -5.10
C SER A 203 -7.55 -30.35 -5.45
N ARG A 204 -8.63 -29.84 -4.85
CA ARG A 204 -9.08 -28.45 -5.02
C ARG A 204 -8.00 -27.45 -4.59
N SER A 205 -7.36 -27.68 -3.44
CA SER A 205 -6.25 -26.84 -2.97
C SER A 205 -5.06 -26.84 -3.91
N ARG A 206 -4.70 -27.99 -4.49
CA ARG A 206 -3.62 -28.12 -5.49
C ARG A 206 -3.92 -27.38 -6.80
N VAL A 207 -5.17 -27.37 -7.25
CA VAL A 207 -5.58 -26.63 -8.45
C VAL A 207 -5.35 -25.12 -8.25
N LEU A 208 -5.81 -24.59 -7.12
CA LEU A 208 -5.62 -23.15 -6.78
C LEU A 208 -4.13 -22.81 -6.62
N GLU A 209 -3.36 -23.65 -5.94
CA GLU A 209 -1.92 -23.48 -5.78
C GLU A 209 -1.21 -23.46 -7.13
N THR A 210 -1.58 -24.35 -8.05
CA THR A 210 -0.99 -24.40 -9.39
C THR A 210 -1.34 -23.15 -10.19
N ALA A 211 -2.58 -22.69 -10.12
CA ALA A 211 -3.00 -21.44 -10.77
C ALA A 211 -2.21 -20.24 -10.23
N LEU A 212 -2.05 -20.16 -8.89
CA LEU A 212 -1.28 -19.14 -8.22
C LEU A 212 0.18 -19.12 -8.68
N ARG A 213 0.85 -20.29 -8.66
CA ARG A 213 2.25 -20.43 -9.13
C ARG A 213 2.44 -19.99 -10.58
N VAL A 214 1.48 -20.29 -11.46
CA VAL A 214 1.54 -19.85 -12.86
C VAL A 214 1.51 -18.32 -12.97
N ARG A 215 0.66 -17.64 -12.18
CA ARG A 215 0.57 -16.17 -12.16
C ARG A 215 1.80 -15.52 -11.55
N GLU A 216 2.31 -16.06 -10.46
CA GLU A 216 3.56 -15.60 -9.84
C GLU A 216 4.75 -15.73 -10.81
N ARG A 217 4.86 -16.88 -11.49
CA ARG A 217 5.90 -17.08 -12.52
C ARG A 217 5.78 -16.07 -13.65
N LYS A 218 4.56 -15.77 -14.11
CA LYS A 218 4.31 -14.73 -15.13
C LYS A 218 4.78 -13.36 -14.64
N LEU A 219 4.51 -13.00 -13.40
CA LEU A 219 4.97 -11.75 -12.80
C LEU A 219 6.50 -11.68 -12.78
N LEU A 220 7.17 -12.73 -12.30
CA LEU A 220 8.63 -12.81 -12.25
C LEU A 220 9.28 -12.70 -13.64
N VAL A 221 8.70 -13.33 -14.67
CA VAL A 221 9.18 -13.19 -16.05
C VAL A 221 9.04 -11.75 -16.56
N VAL A 222 7.93 -11.08 -16.25
CA VAL A 222 7.73 -9.67 -16.62
C VAL A 222 8.76 -8.78 -15.95
N ILE A 223 8.96 -8.95 -14.62
CA ILE A 223 9.97 -8.20 -13.85
C ILE A 223 11.36 -8.42 -14.44
N ARG A 224 11.75 -9.67 -14.67
CA ARG A 224 13.04 -10.03 -15.26
C ARG A 224 13.27 -9.35 -16.61
N ASN A 225 12.28 -9.38 -17.49
CA ASN A 225 12.40 -8.80 -18.83
C ASN A 225 12.55 -7.26 -18.77
N PHE A 226 11.81 -6.58 -17.90
CA PHE A 226 12.02 -5.14 -17.68
C PHE A 226 13.42 -4.86 -17.12
N GLN A 227 13.88 -5.63 -16.14
CA GLN A 227 15.20 -5.43 -15.52
C GLN A 227 16.34 -5.67 -16.52
N LEU A 228 16.24 -6.71 -17.34
CA LEU A 228 17.19 -6.95 -18.42
C LEU A 228 17.21 -5.81 -19.43
N GLY A 229 16.03 -5.34 -19.87
CA GLY A 229 15.93 -4.20 -20.80
C GLY A 229 16.56 -2.92 -20.23
N ILE A 230 16.33 -2.62 -18.95
CA ILE A 230 16.92 -1.47 -18.28
C ILE A 230 18.46 -1.60 -18.20
N ASN A 231 18.95 -2.77 -17.77
CA ASN A 231 20.39 -3.01 -17.64
C ASN A 231 21.09 -2.92 -19.01
N LEU A 232 20.49 -3.46 -20.07
CA LEU A 232 21.02 -3.36 -21.44
C LEU A 232 21.02 -1.89 -21.92
N LEU A 233 19.96 -1.14 -21.66
CA LEU A 233 19.86 0.26 -22.00
C LEU A 233 20.95 1.09 -21.28
N MET A 234 21.19 0.81 -20.01
CA MET A 234 22.25 1.44 -19.22
C MET A 234 23.64 1.10 -19.76
N ALA A 235 23.91 -0.16 -20.05
CA ALA A 235 25.16 -0.59 -20.63
C ALA A 235 25.42 0.08 -22.01
N ALA A 236 24.38 0.11 -22.85
CA ALA A 236 24.45 0.80 -24.15
C ALA A 236 24.73 2.31 -23.98
N THR A 237 24.13 2.95 -22.98
CA THR A 237 24.38 4.38 -22.70
C THR A 237 25.79 4.64 -22.23
N LEU A 238 26.33 3.78 -21.36
CA LEU A 238 27.72 3.87 -20.90
C LEU A 238 28.69 3.75 -22.10
N ILE A 239 28.49 2.71 -22.94
CA ILE A 239 29.29 2.46 -24.13
C ILE A 239 29.16 3.63 -25.11
N ALA A 240 27.96 4.10 -25.40
CA ALA A 240 27.71 5.24 -26.29
C ALA A 240 28.38 6.52 -25.78
N THR A 241 28.30 6.79 -24.48
CA THR A 241 28.96 7.95 -23.85
C THR A 241 30.48 7.86 -24.01
N PHE A 242 31.06 6.69 -23.75
CA PHE A 242 32.49 6.47 -23.88
C PHE A 242 32.97 6.57 -25.34
N ILE A 243 32.29 5.92 -26.28
CA ILE A 243 32.63 6.00 -27.74
C ILE A 243 32.55 7.43 -28.21
N TYR A 244 31.43 8.11 -27.92
CA TYR A 244 31.27 9.50 -28.33
C TYR A 244 32.39 10.38 -27.76
N ALA A 245 32.68 10.26 -26.47
CA ALA A 245 33.74 11.06 -25.84
C ALA A 245 35.12 10.77 -26.39
N SER A 246 35.43 9.54 -26.79
CA SER A 246 36.70 9.11 -27.35
C SER A 246 36.85 9.54 -28.82
N THR A 247 35.79 9.49 -29.64
CA THR A 247 35.83 9.76 -31.05
C THR A 247 35.81 11.26 -31.39
N HIS A 248 35.26 12.11 -30.51
CA HIS A 248 35.18 13.57 -30.73
C HIS A 248 36.36 14.34 -30.15
N SER A 249 37.50 13.69 -29.95
CA SER A 249 38.74 14.31 -29.49
C SER A 249 38.60 15.17 -28.23
N LEU A 250 37.72 14.74 -27.30
CA LEU A 250 37.59 15.44 -26.02
C LEU A 250 38.87 15.27 -25.17
N PRO A 251 39.20 16.24 -24.34
CA PRO A 251 40.31 16.11 -23.41
C PRO A 251 40.17 14.84 -22.57
N PRO A 252 41.24 14.05 -22.32
CA PRO A 252 41.19 12.79 -21.57
C PRO A 252 40.49 12.91 -20.21
N VAL A 253 40.65 14.06 -19.56
CA VAL A 253 40.00 14.38 -18.29
C VAL A 253 38.46 14.44 -18.45
N GLN A 254 37.94 15.03 -19.52
CA GLN A 254 36.50 15.07 -19.77
C GLN A 254 35.97 13.68 -20.13
N VAL A 255 36.71 12.87 -20.89
CA VAL A 255 36.34 11.48 -21.19
C VAL A 255 36.19 10.69 -19.89
N ALA A 256 37.14 10.80 -18.96
CA ALA A 256 37.08 10.16 -17.68
C ALA A 256 35.87 10.63 -16.84
N MET A 257 35.69 11.95 -16.72
CA MET A 257 34.57 12.53 -15.98
C MET A 257 33.20 12.05 -16.53
N LEU A 258 33.01 12.04 -17.85
CA LEU A 258 31.78 11.57 -18.49
C LEU A 258 31.58 10.08 -18.30
N THR A 259 32.63 9.26 -18.34
CA THR A 259 32.55 7.81 -18.09
C THR A 259 32.16 7.53 -16.64
N PHE A 260 32.79 8.20 -15.67
CA PHE A 260 32.44 8.05 -14.25
C PHE A 260 31.05 8.61 -13.94
N LEU A 261 30.63 9.67 -14.62
CA LEU A 261 29.27 10.16 -14.58
C LEU A 261 28.28 9.09 -15.08
N ALA A 262 28.60 8.44 -16.22
CA ALA A 262 27.74 7.39 -16.78
C ALA A 262 27.58 6.17 -15.89
N LEU A 263 28.60 5.85 -15.08
CA LEU A 263 28.51 4.77 -14.11
C LEU A 263 27.59 5.08 -12.92
N THR A 264 27.48 6.35 -12.52
CA THR A 264 26.85 6.72 -11.23
C THR A 264 25.66 7.68 -11.36
N GLY A 265 25.54 8.40 -12.46
CA GLY A 265 24.53 9.43 -12.62
C GLY A 265 23.08 8.94 -12.55
N LEU A 266 22.85 7.66 -12.83
CA LEU A 266 21.54 7.01 -12.75
C LEU A 266 21.46 5.94 -11.64
N GLU A 267 22.40 5.94 -10.70
CA GLU A 267 22.41 4.98 -9.57
C GLU A 267 21.10 5.01 -8.77
N ALA A 268 20.56 6.19 -8.49
CA ALA A 268 19.28 6.34 -7.79
C ALA A 268 18.11 5.74 -8.55
N THR A 269 18.09 5.91 -9.88
CA THR A 269 17.06 5.32 -10.75
C THR A 269 17.14 3.80 -10.74
N LEU A 270 18.35 3.23 -10.85
CA LEU A 270 18.54 1.78 -10.79
C LEU A 270 18.16 1.20 -9.42
N ALA A 271 18.47 1.88 -8.33
CA ALA A 271 18.11 1.47 -6.98
C ALA A 271 16.60 1.52 -6.72
N TRP A 272 15.86 2.37 -7.45
CA TRP A 272 14.41 2.48 -7.35
C TRP A 272 13.66 1.31 -7.99
N TYR A 273 14.12 0.78 -9.12
CA TYR A 273 13.40 -0.21 -9.91
C TYR A 273 13.00 -1.50 -9.18
N PRO A 274 13.87 -2.14 -8.39
CA PRO A 274 13.48 -3.35 -7.64
C PRO A 274 12.28 -3.09 -6.71
N ASN A 275 12.27 -1.93 -6.05
CA ASN A 275 11.16 -1.52 -5.20
C ASN A 275 9.89 -1.21 -5.99
N LEU A 276 10.03 -0.55 -7.13
CA LEU A 276 8.92 -0.26 -8.04
C LEU A 276 8.29 -1.55 -8.56
N PHE A 277 9.08 -2.54 -8.95
CA PHE A 277 8.60 -3.82 -9.47
C PHE A 277 7.86 -4.64 -8.40
N ASN A 278 8.26 -4.54 -7.15
CA ASN A 278 7.61 -5.21 -6.03
C ASN A 278 6.45 -4.39 -5.42
N SER A 279 6.12 -3.23 -5.99
CA SER A 279 5.10 -2.34 -5.43
C SER A 279 3.66 -2.73 -5.73
N GLY A 280 3.41 -3.76 -6.54
CA GLY A 280 2.05 -4.16 -6.92
C GLY A 280 1.14 -4.39 -5.72
N LYS A 281 1.58 -5.20 -4.74
CA LYS A 281 0.82 -5.44 -3.49
C LYS A 281 0.63 -4.18 -2.65
N LEU A 282 1.60 -3.25 -2.65
CA LEU A 282 1.51 -1.98 -1.92
C LEU A 282 0.46 -1.04 -2.53
N ILE A 283 0.35 -1.02 -3.86
CA ILE A 283 -0.65 -0.23 -4.59
C ILE A 283 -2.05 -0.78 -4.34
N VAL A 284 -2.22 -2.10 -4.42
CA VAL A 284 -3.51 -2.76 -4.18
C VAL A 284 -3.97 -2.51 -2.74
N ALA A 285 -3.07 -2.63 -1.75
CA ALA A 285 -3.38 -2.32 -0.35
C ALA A 285 -3.84 -0.86 -0.17
N LYS A 286 -3.13 0.09 -0.76
CA LYS A 286 -3.51 1.51 -0.72
C LYS A 286 -4.89 1.77 -1.35
N GLU A 287 -5.21 1.10 -2.45
CA GLU A 287 -6.53 1.21 -3.09
C GLU A 287 -7.63 0.60 -2.24
N LYS A 288 -7.41 -0.56 -1.63
CA LYS A 288 -8.36 -1.19 -0.69
C LYS A 288 -8.67 -0.27 0.50
N LEU A 289 -7.65 0.34 1.09
CA LEU A 289 -7.83 1.27 2.21
C LEU A 289 -8.59 2.54 1.80
N ALA A 290 -8.37 3.06 0.60
CA ALA A 290 -9.09 4.23 0.09
C ALA A 290 -10.59 3.97 -0.15
N GLN A 291 -10.99 2.70 -0.33
CA GLN A 291 -12.38 2.30 -0.51
C GLN A 291 -13.14 2.14 0.81
N ILE A 292 -12.46 2.17 1.96
CA ILE A 292 -13.12 2.15 3.26
C ILE A 292 -13.75 3.53 3.48
N PRO A 293 -15.11 3.64 3.43
CA PRO A 293 -15.76 4.93 3.52
C PRO A 293 -15.46 5.57 4.88
N ALA A 294 -15.08 6.83 4.85
CA ALA A 294 -15.21 7.70 6.01
C ALA A 294 -16.70 8.04 6.14
N GLU A 295 -17.47 7.18 6.77
CA GLU A 295 -18.84 7.52 7.09
C GLU A 295 -18.80 8.56 8.20
N LYS A 296 -19.38 9.73 7.94
CA LYS A 296 -19.67 10.69 8.99
C LYS A 296 -20.53 9.98 10.04
N MET A 297 -20.21 10.16 11.31
CA MET A 297 -21.17 9.86 12.37
C MET A 297 -22.50 10.49 11.94
N ASN A 298 -23.57 9.69 12.00
CA ASN A 298 -24.90 10.15 11.63
C ASN A 298 -25.15 11.51 12.29
N ASP A 299 -25.35 12.54 11.48
CA ASP A 299 -25.88 13.84 11.95
C ASP A 299 -27.38 13.70 12.34
N GLY A 300 -27.71 12.56 12.95
CA GLY A 300 -29.07 12.24 13.37
C GLY A 300 -29.51 13.12 14.54
N VAL A 301 -30.81 13.11 14.80
CA VAL A 301 -31.42 13.86 15.91
C VAL A 301 -31.25 13.04 17.21
N ALA A 302 -30.76 13.66 18.27
CA ALA A 302 -30.82 13.06 19.61
C ALA A 302 -32.26 13.20 20.14
N ILE A 303 -32.84 12.10 20.59
CA ILE A 303 -34.22 12.05 21.09
C ILE A 303 -34.28 11.44 22.48
N GLU A 304 -35.38 11.70 23.19
CA GLU A 304 -35.75 10.94 24.40
C GLU A 304 -36.52 9.68 24.02
N PHE A 305 -36.50 8.68 24.90
CA PHE A 305 -37.24 7.44 24.70
C PHE A 305 -38.75 7.70 24.69
N GLY A 306 -39.47 7.18 23.69
CA GLY A 306 -40.91 7.29 23.55
C GLY A 306 -41.53 6.02 22.95
N ASP A 307 -42.75 6.12 22.41
CA ASP A 307 -43.43 5.02 21.78
C ASP A 307 -42.59 4.45 20.61
N VAL A 308 -42.51 3.13 20.54
CA VAL A 308 -41.90 2.41 19.41
C VAL A 308 -43.01 1.96 18.47
N VAL A 309 -42.97 2.44 17.22
CA VAL A 309 -44.00 2.11 16.22
C VAL A 309 -43.32 1.51 15.00
N ALA A 310 -43.74 0.32 14.62
CA ALA A 310 -43.33 -0.37 13.41
C ALA A 310 -44.53 -0.52 12.44
N THR A 311 -44.33 -0.12 11.19
CA THR A 311 -45.36 -0.22 10.13
C THR A 311 -44.76 -0.92 8.94
N ASN A 312 -45.28 -2.09 8.57
CA ASN A 312 -44.80 -2.93 7.48
C ASN A 312 -43.28 -3.17 7.60
N TYR A 313 -42.78 -3.33 8.84
CA TYR A 313 -41.38 -3.51 9.16
C TYR A 313 -40.88 -4.89 8.77
N SER A 314 -39.82 -4.95 7.99
CA SER A 314 -39.12 -6.18 7.62
C SER A 314 -37.60 -5.92 7.56
N ALA A 315 -36.85 -6.50 8.49
CA ALA A 315 -35.38 -6.42 8.53
C ALA A 315 -34.76 -7.45 7.60
N TYR A 316 -33.60 -7.12 6.98
CA TYR A 316 -32.94 -7.99 6.04
C TYR A 316 -31.41 -7.74 5.99
N TRP A 317 -30.67 -8.78 5.56
CA TRP A 317 -29.23 -8.68 5.29
C TRP A 317 -28.94 -8.14 3.88
N ASN A 318 -29.39 -8.87 2.87
CA ASN A 318 -29.19 -8.50 1.46
C ASN A 318 -30.52 -8.18 0.77
N THR A 319 -31.50 -9.07 0.92
CA THR A 319 -32.84 -8.94 0.33
C THR A 319 -33.90 -9.18 1.39
N PRO A 320 -35.03 -8.46 1.38
CA PRO A 320 -36.15 -8.72 2.26
C PRO A 320 -36.70 -10.14 2.03
N PHE A 321 -36.77 -10.97 3.07
CA PHE A 321 -37.35 -12.31 3.02
C PHE A 321 -38.36 -12.57 4.14
N ILE A 322 -38.39 -11.71 5.16
CA ILE A 322 -39.27 -11.80 6.30
C ILE A 322 -40.59 -11.13 5.96
N LYS A 323 -41.71 -11.77 6.30
CA LYS A 323 -43.04 -11.14 6.18
C LYS A 323 -43.10 -9.86 7.00
N PRO A 324 -43.55 -8.74 6.44
CA PRO A 324 -43.63 -7.48 7.17
C PRO A 324 -44.54 -7.61 8.41
N ILE A 325 -44.09 -7.01 9.50
CA ILE A 325 -44.84 -6.96 10.77
C ILE A 325 -45.14 -5.51 11.14
N SER A 326 -46.26 -5.30 11.81
CA SER A 326 -46.63 -3.99 12.34
C SER A 326 -46.95 -4.14 13.82
N PHE A 327 -46.42 -3.26 14.65
CA PHE A 327 -46.69 -3.25 16.10
C PHE A 327 -46.51 -1.86 16.67
N LYS A 328 -47.09 -1.64 17.83
CA LYS A 328 -46.86 -0.41 18.62
C LYS A 328 -46.56 -0.84 20.08
N LEU A 329 -45.50 -0.27 20.66
CA LEU A 329 -45.08 -0.50 22.04
C LEU A 329 -45.00 0.82 22.78
N LYS A 330 -45.58 0.88 23.94
CA LYS A 330 -45.42 1.95 24.92
C LYS A 330 -44.42 1.56 26.00
N ARG A 331 -44.04 2.49 26.83
CA ARG A 331 -43.17 2.22 27.99
C ARG A 331 -43.83 1.22 28.90
N GLY A 332 -43.12 0.11 29.18
CA GLY A 332 -43.61 -1.02 30.01
C GLY A 332 -44.24 -2.17 29.24
N ASP A 333 -44.48 -1.99 27.94
CA ASP A 333 -45.00 -3.08 27.10
C ASP A 333 -43.93 -4.12 26.79
N ALA A 334 -44.37 -5.37 26.50
CA ALA A 334 -43.50 -6.47 26.09
C ALA A 334 -43.99 -7.02 24.73
N LEU A 335 -43.04 -7.26 23.82
CA LEU A 335 -43.30 -7.89 22.52
C LEU A 335 -42.58 -9.24 22.45
N VAL A 336 -43.32 -10.31 22.16
CA VAL A 336 -42.78 -11.66 21.99
C VAL A 336 -42.82 -12.04 20.52
N LEU A 337 -41.65 -12.26 19.90
CA LEU A 337 -41.54 -12.78 18.54
C LEU A 337 -41.49 -14.31 18.55
N ARG A 338 -42.54 -14.99 18.05
CA ARG A 338 -42.62 -16.45 17.95
C ARG A 338 -42.58 -16.92 16.49
N GLY A 339 -42.02 -18.07 16.25
CA GLY A 339 -41.93 -18.68 14.93
C GLY A 339 -40.92 -19.80 14.85
N ALA A 340 -40.91 -20.56 13.77
CA ALA A 340 -39.97 -21.65 13.51
C ALA A 340 -38.48 -21.16 13.47
N SER A 341 -37.53 -22.07 13.58
CA SER A 341 -36.13 -21.75 13.35
C SER A 341 -35.96 -21.23 11.89
N GLY A 342 -35.16 -20.21 11.71
CA GLY A 342 -34.99 -19.57 10.40
C GLY A 342 -36.08 -18.54 10.00
N ALA A 343 -37.13 -18.34 10.78
CA ALA A 343 -38.22 -17.40 10.49
C ALA A 343 -37.81 -15.90 10.56
N GLY A 344 -36.57 -15.59 10.88
CA GLY A 344 -36.05 -14.23 10.91
C GLY A 344 -36.20 -13.46 12.21
N LYS A 345 -36.51 -14.14 13.33
CA LYS A 345 -36.68 -13.52 14.66
C LYS A 345 -35.47 -12.69 15.08
N THR A 346 -34.27 -13.29 14.99
CA THR A 346 -33.00 -12.62 15.32
C THR A 346 -32.71 -11.46 14.34
N THR A 347 -33.02 -11.65 13.06
CA THR A 347 -32.86 -10.60 12.03
C THR A 347 -33.78 -9.41 12.35
N SER A 348 -35.05 -9.67 12.73
CA SER A 348 -35.97 -8.61 13.15
C SER A 348 -35.45 -7.86 14.39
N ALA A 349 -34.97 -8.58 15.40
CA ALA A 349 -34.36 -7.95 16.59
C ALA A 349 -33.13 -7.10 16.25
N MET A 350 -32.24 -7.58 15.36
CA MET A 350 -31.09 -6.82 14.89
C MET A 350 -31.48 -5.54 14.13
N GLY A 351 -32.57 -5.56 13.39
CA GLY A 351 -33.08 -4.35 12.74
C GLY A 351 -33.62 -3.32 13.75
N ILE A 352 -34.28 -3.77 14.83
CA ILE A 352 -34.75 -2.90 15.92
C ILE A 352 -33.56 -2.27 16.66
N LEU A 353 -32.47 -3.03 16.87
CA LEU A 353 -31.21 -2.51 17.40
C LEU A 353 -30.47 -1.57 16.43
N GLY A 354 -31.01 -1.35 15.24
CA GLY A 354 -30.37 -0.54 14.21
C GLY A 354 -29.10 -1.13 13.60
N LEU A 355 -28.81 -2.43 13.82
CA LEU A 355 -27.60 -3.09 13.35
C LEU A 355 -27.66 -3.49 11.88
N ILE A 356 -28.84 -3.76 11.32
CA ILE A 356 -29.05 -4.12 9.92
C ILE A 356 -30.13 -3.26 9.27
N ARG A 357 -30.25 -3.36 7.95
CA ARG A 357 -31.23 -2.59 7.18
C ARG A 357 -32.64 -3.19 7.35
N TYR A 358 -33.65 -2.34 7.17
CA TYR A 358 -35.05 -2.73 7.15
C TYR A 358 -35.84 -1.99 6.06
N SER A 359 -36.95 -2.55 5.64
CA SER A 359 -37.96 -1.91 4.81
C SER A 359 -39.19 -1.60 5.68
N GLY A 360 -40.08 -0.72 5.20
CA GLY A 360 -41.15 -0.18 5.98
C GLY A 360 -40.70 0.97 6.87
N SER A 361 -41.40 1.22 7.98
CA SER A 361 -41.05 2.26 8.96
C SER A 361 -40.85 1.67 10.35
N LEU A 362 -39.84 2.13 11.06
CA LEU A 362 -39.59 1.82 12.47
C LEU A 362 -39.18 3.11 13.18
N THR A 363 -40.05 3.63 14.00
CA THR A 363 -39.84 4.93 14.69
C THR A 363 -39.79 4.76 16.20
N ILE A 364 -38.99 5.58 16.86
CA ILE A 364 -38.99 5.78 18.31
C ILE A 364 -39.32 7.25 18.54
N ASN A 365 -40.36 7.52 19.32
CA ASN A 365 -40.87 8.88 19.53
C ASN A 365 -41.10 9.65 18.22
N GLY A 366 -41.60 8.98 17.19
CA GLY A 366 -41.88 9.54 15.86
C GLY A 366 -40.69 9.75 14.94
N VAL A 367 -39.45 9.46 15.37
CA VAL A 367 -38.22 9.59 14.59
C VAL A 367 -37.76 8.23 14.11
N GLU A 368 -37.45 8.10 12.82
CA GLU A 368 -36.96 6.84 12.23
C GLU A 368 -35.64 6.39 12.88
N VAL A 369 -35.53 5.10 13.22
CA VAL A 369 -34.38 4.51 13.93
C VAL A 369 -33.03 4.83 13.25
N HIS A 370 -33.01 4.88 11.92
CA HIS A 370 -31.78 5.21 11.18
C HIS A 370 -31.37 6.68 11.24
N GLN A 371 -32.26 7.57 11.74
CA GLN A 371 -32.01 9.00 11.91
C GLN A 371 -31.70 9.40 13.36
N ILE A 372 -31.70 8.43 14.29
CA ILE A 372 -31.46 8.70 15.71
C ILE A 372 -29.97 8.65 16.00
N ALA A 373 -29.38 9.75 16.48
CA ALA A 373 -27.96 9.86 16.80
C ALA A 373 -27.58 9.09 18.07
N ASN A 374 -28.43 9.11 19.09
CA ASN A 374 -28.20 8.50 20.39
C ASN A 374 -28.90 7.14 20.59
N LEU A 375 -29.13 6.39 19.51
CA LEU A 375 -29.86 5.12 19.52
C LEU A 375 -29.30 4.14 20.57
N ASN A 376 -27.97 4.04 20.70
CA ASN A 376 -27.30 3.12 21.64
C ASN A 376 -27.63 3.42 23.13
N ASN A 377 -28.06 4.66 23.45
CA ASN A 377 -28.50 5.03 24.79
C ASN A 377 -30.00 4.70 25.04
N LEU A 378 -30.75 4.51 23.95
CA LEU A 378 -32.20 4.25 24.00
C LEU A 378 -32.54 2.77 23.87
N VAL A 379 -31.78 2.04 23.06
CA VAL A 379 -32.04 0.65 22.72
C VAL A 379 -30.77 -0.16 23.01
N THR A 380 -30.92 -1.19 23.83
CA THR A 380 -29.85 -2.14 24.13
C THR A 380 -30.34 -3.57 23.94
N GLY A 381 -29.45 -4.53 23.73
CA GLY A 381 -29.83 -5.92 23.53
C GLY A 381 -28.68 -6.90 23.75
N ALA A 382 -28.99 -8.11 24.14
CA ALA A 382 -28.06 -9.22 24.22
C ALA A 382 -28.16 -10.08 22.95
N LEU A 383 -27.04 -10.34 22.30
CA LEU A 383 -26.96 -11.24 21.16
C LEU A 383 -26.81 -12.67 21.62
N GLN A 384 -27.27 -13.64 20.81
CA GLN A 384 -27.16 -15.08 21.12
C GLN A 384 -25.69 -15.50 21.33
N ASN A 385 -24.74 -14.93 20.56
CA ASN A 385 -23.31 -15.14 20.69
C ASN A 385 -22.65 -13.82 21.10
N GLY A 386 -22.88 -13.40 22.37
CA GLY A 386 -22.25 -12.21 22.93
C GLY A 386 -20.75 -12.42 23.10
N HIS A 387 -19.94 -11.40 22.76
CA HIS A 387 -18.50 -11.42 23.01
C HIS A 387 -18.23 -10.89 24.42
N ILE A 388 -17.49 -11.66 25.21
CA ILE A 388 -17.01 -11.24 26.54
C ILE A 388 -15.57 -10.72 26.35
N PHE A 389 -15.36 -9.46 26.69
CA PHE A 389 -14.03 -8.86 26.66
C PHE A 389 -13.17 -9.38 27.81
N ASN A 390 -11.88 -9.53 27.59
CA ASN A 390 -10.92 -9.92 28.62
C ASN A 390 -10.61 -8.75 29.57
N THR A 391 -11.63 -8.31 30.31
CA THR A 391 -11.61 -7.22 31.27
C THR A 391 -12.33 -7.65 32.54
N SER A 392 -12.52 -6.71 33.49
CA SER A 392 -13.30 -6.99 34.69
C SER A 392 -14.78 -7.22 34.36
N LEU A 393 -15.49 -7.97 35.24
CA LEU A 393 -16.94 -8.20 35.13
C LEU A 393 -17.73 -6.88 35.08
N ARG A 394 -17.20 -5.81 35.69
CA ARG A 394 -17.81 -4.48 35.73
C ARG A 394 -17.69 -3.74 34.39
N GLU A 395 -16.67 -4.03 33.61
CA GLU A 395 -16.38 -3.41 32.32
C GLU A 395 -17.01 -4.16 31.14
N ASN A 396 -17.48 -5.41 31.34
CA ASN A 396 -18.27 -6.19 30.42
C ASN A 396 -19.77 -5.87 30.55
#